data_ecad01b930801edef1cda116178eeb59
#
_entry.id   ecad01b930801edef1cda116178eeb59
#
_cell.length_a   1.000
_cell.length_b   1.000
_cell.length_c   1.000
_cell.angle_alpha   90.00
_cell.angle_beta   90.00
_cell.angle_gamma   90.00
#
_symmetry.space_group_name_H-M   'P 1'
#
loop_
_entity.id
_entity.type
_entity.pdbx_description
1 polymer ?
#
loop_
_entity_poly.entity_id
_entity_poly.type
_entity_poly.pdbx_seq_one_letter_code
_entity_poly.pdbx_strand_id
1 'polypeptide(L)'
;MQKGILNKVIAAVFLLLVCASCGRKYGEVSTNSALPIYPDYMDVTVPVNIAPLNFHYTYDGIRKARTVVSYKDAVHTFDGKEVVWELQQWKQLLASAQGDSISFSSEIRLKGGKKETIEWEVYVSGDKIDPYLSYRLIEPGYEVWHEVEIRERCIENFEERAISDWKNTNNSCMNCHIHSQARADLSMFYVRGKNGGAFLNRNGEVRKLALNDKSLISGTVYGEIHPSGRYGVFSTNIIIPGFHTQVNKRLEVYDTRSDLVIADFDRNELKVPEILARKDVLETFPVFSADGNSIYYCAADSMTLPRDIEKLRYSLMKVGFDKEAGRTGQNPEVIWDASEHNGSVCHPKCSPDGKWIMYTVADYGTFPIWHSECQLEMMNLHTGEIVNMDVVNSDRSDTYHSWSSDSRWFVFASKRGDGKYGRPYFSHVDENGRVTKPFVLPQEDPWLYEDCLRSFNIPDLSNGPVNFDAESIGQMVREVEAARFAVK
;
A
#
# COMPACT_ATOMS: atom_id res chain seq x y z
N MET A 1 -7.89 14.64 -68.93
CA MET A 1 -8.76 13.89 -67.99
C MET A 1 -7.99 12.96 -67.03
N GLN A 2 -6.84 12.43 -67.35
CA GLN A 2 -6.07 11.52 -66.45
C GLN A 2 -5.36 12.17 -65.24
N LYS A 3 -4.92 13.43 -65.32
CA LYS A 3 -4.25 14.12 -64.19
C LYS A 3 -5.18 14.50 -63.02
N GLY A 4 -6.48 14.68 -63.30
CA GLY A 4 -7.44 15.02 -62.22
C GLY A 4 -7.90 13.85 -61.38
N ILE A 5 -7.85 12.62 -61.91
CA ILE A 5 -8.22 11.42 -61.20
C ILE A 5 -7.10 10.95 -60.27
N LEU A 6 -5.82 11.10 -60.72
CA LEU A 6 -4.65 10.72 -59.91
C LEU A 6 -4.51 11.58 -58.67
N ASN A 7 -4.74 12.90 -58.76
CA ASN A 7 -4.70 13.79 -57.61
C ASN A 7 -5.83 13.57 -56.60
N LYS A 8 -6.99 13.11 -57.05
CA LYS A 8 -8.11 12.72 -56.13
C LYS A 8 -7.85 11.39 -55.42
N VAL A 9 -7.19 10.45 -56.07
CA VAL A 9 -6.80 9.18 -55.47
C VAL A 9 -5.66 9.39 -54.46
N ILE A 10 -4.69 10.21 -54.76
CA ILE A 10 -3.58 10.55 -53.85
C ILE A 10 -4.11 11.31 -52.63
N ALA A 11 -5.08 12.23 -52.78
CA ALA A 11 -5.70 12.94 -51.67
C ALA A 11 -6.56 12.00 -50.80
N ALA A 12 -7.28 11.06 -51.40
CA ALA A 12 -8.05 10.06 -50.63
C ALA A 12 -7.16 9.08 -49.86
N VAL A 13 -6.02 8.65 -50.43
CA VAL A 13 -5.07 7.77 -49.74
C VAL A 13 -4.34 8.52 -48.61
N PHE A 14 -4.03 9.83 -48.82
CA PHE A 14 -3.47 10.65 -47.74
C PHE A 14 -4.47 10.90 -46.61
N LEU A 15 -5.76 11.09 -46.91
CA LEU A 15 -6.83 11.23 -45.90
C LEU A 15 -7.03 9.91 -45.12
N LEU A 16 -6.93 8.75 -45.78
CA LEU A 16 -6.99 7.44 -45.13
C LEU A 16 -5.77 7.08 -44.29
N LEU A 17 -4.58 7.58 -44.65
CA LEU A 17 -3.36 7.40 -43.87
C LEU A 17 -3.26 8.34 -42.66
N VAL A 18 -3.91 9.51 -42.70
CA VAL A 18 -4.01 10.44 -41.54
C VAL A 18 -5.03 9.94 -40.52
N CYS A 19 -6.03 9.15 -40.96
CA CYS A 19 -6.99 8.52 -40.03
C CYS A 19 -6.44 7.24 -39.34
N ALA A 20 -5.32 6.68 -39.81
CA ALA A 20 -4.67 5.49 -39.21
C ALA A 20 -3.61 5.86 -38.15
N SER A 21 -3.30 7.14 -37.97
CA SER A 21 -2.50 7.68 -36.87
C SER A 21 -3.39 8.11 -35.71
N CYS A 22 -4.40 7.33 -35.40
CA CYS A 22 -5.13 7.51 -34.14
C CYS A 22 -4.25 7.03 -33.01
N GLY A 23 -3.85 8.00 -32.20
CA GLY A 23 -3.31 7.76 -30.89
C GLY A 23 -4.10 6.69 -30.15
N ARG A 24 -3.41 5.90 -29.35
CA ARG A 24 -4.03 5.08 -28.31
C ARG A 24 -5.09 5.95 -27.65
N LYS A 25 -6.35 5.64 -27.89
CA LYS A 25 -7.43 6.08 -27.03
C LYS A 25 -7.05 5.59 -25.65
N TYR A 26 -6.72 6.50 -24.77
CA TYR A 26 -6.81 6.25 -23.35
C TYR A 26 -8.24 5.71 -23.17
N GLY A 27 -8.34 4.45 -22.75
CA GLY A 27 -9.60 3.77 -22.68
C GLY A 27 -10.60 4.66 -21.96
N GLU A 28 -11.77 4.81 -22.57
CA GLU A 28 -12.96 5.09 -21.79
C GLU A 28 -12.85 4.21 -20.57
N VAL A 29 -12.99 4.80 -19.37
CA VAL A 29 -13.18 4.05 -18.14
C VAL A 29 -14.24 3.02 -18.49
N SER A 30 -13.83 1.78 -18.73
CA SER A 30 -14.72 0.66 -18.77
C SER A 30 -15.34 0.71 -17.37
N THR A 31 -16.52 1.29 -17.27
CA THR A 31 -17.40 0.99 -16.17
C THR A 31 -17.54 -0.52 -16.26
N ASN A 32 -16.76 -1.21 -15.44
CA ASN A 32 -16.87 -2.63 -15.21
C ASN A 32 -18.35 -2.95 -15.19
N SER A 33 -18.77 -4.00 -15.86
CA SER A 33 -20.14 -4.50 -15.76
C SER A 33 -20.49 -4.47 -14.28
N ALA A 34 -21.39 -3.56 -13.88
CA ALA A 34 -21.52 -3.14 -12.50
C ALA A 34 -21.58 -4.36 -11.59
N LEU A 35 -20.62 -4.54 -10.73
CA LEU A 35 -20.65 -5.56 -9.70
C LEU A 35 -21.98 -5.41 -8.97
N PRO A 36 -22.70 -6.52 -8.67
CA PRO A 36 -24.05 -6.41 -8.12
C PRO A 36 -24.11 -5.79 -6.73
N ILE A 37 -22.99 -5.81 -6.01
CA ILE A 37 -22.83 -5.21 -4.67
C ILE A 37 -21.55 -4.36 -4.60
N TYR A 38 -21.56 -3.36 -3.72
CA TYR A 38 -20.39 -2.55 -3.40
C TYR A 38 -20.33 -2.30 -1.89
N PRO A 39 -19.16 -2.45 -1.25
CA PRO A 39 -17.92 -3.00 -1.82
C PRO A 39 -18.08 -4.45 -2.32
N ASP A 40 -17.15 -4.90 -3.20
CA ASP A 40 -17.13 -6.28 -3.70
C ASP A 40 -16.62 -7.25 -2.63
N TYR A 41 -17.57 -7.89 -1.96
CA TYR A 41 -17.32 -8.95 -0.98
C TYR A 41 -17.79 -10.33 -1.48
N MET A 42 -18.01 -10.48 -2.79
CA MET A 42 -18.41 -11.77 -3.36
C MET A 42 -17.20 -12.70 -3.50
N ASP A 43 -17.37 -13.96 -3.10
CA ASP A 43 -16.38 -15.04 -3.26
C ASP A 43 -14.98 -14.68 -2.72
N VAL A 44 -14.95 -14.02 -1.56
CA VAL A 44 -13.73 -13.63 -0.86
C VAL A 44 -13.40 -14.58 0.30
N THR A 45 -12.13 -14.64 0.66
CA THR A 45 -11.66 -15.25 1.90
C THR A 45 -11.45 -14.16 2.93
N VAL A 46 -12.03 -14.33 4.12
CA VAL A 46 -11.91 -13.37 5.22
C VAL A 46 -11.34 -14.01 6.48
N PRO A 47 -10.64 -13.27 7.35
CA PRO A 47 -10.21 -13.78 8.64
C PRO A 47 -11.41 -13.89 9.60
N VAL A 48 -11.34 -14.82 10.54
CA VAL A 48 -12.40 -15.05 11.54
C VAL A 48 -12.66 -13.84 12.44
N ASN A 49 -11.74 -12.88 12.49
CA ASN A 49 -11.80 -11.70 13.36
C ASN A 49 -11.97 -10.37 12.61
N ILE A 50 -12.55 -10.38 11.41
CA ILE A 50 -12.80 -9.13 10.66
C ILE A 50 -14.14 -8.48 11.06
N ALA A 51 -14.23 -7.17 10.95
CA ALA A 51 -15.48 -6.40 11.09
C ALA A 51 -16.53 -6.79 10.03
N PRO A 52 -17.81 -6.50 10.28
CA PRO A 52 -18.89 -6.83 9.36
C PRO A 52 -18.67 -6.37 7.92
N LEU A 53 -18.95 -7.26 6.97
CA LEU A 53 -18.96 -6.95 5.54
C LEU A 53 -20.27 -6.25 5.17
N ASN A 54 -20.38 -4.98 5.54
CA ASN A 54 -21.54 -4.16 5.16
C ASN A 54 -21.41 -3.75 3.69
N PHE A 55 -22.50 -3.86 2.93
CA PHE A 55 -22.52 -3.54 1.52
C PHE A 55 -23.88 -3.00 1.06
N HIS A 56 -23.92 -2.38 -0.12
CA HIS A 56 -25.13 -1.96 -0.79
C HIS A 56 -25.21 -2.55 -2.21
N TYR A 57 -26.40 -2.58 -2.79
CA TYR A 57 -26.61 -3.02 -4.17
C TYR A 57 -26.38 -1.87 -5.15
N THR A 58 -25.71 -2.13 -6.25
CA THR A 58 -25.35 -1.15 -7.28
C THR A 58 -26.41 -0.99 -8.39
N TYR A 59 -27.46 -1.80 -8.37
CA TYR A 59 -28.51 -1.76 -9.39
C TYR A 59 -29.35 -0.49 -9.34
N ASP A 60 -29.55 0.12 -10.49
CA ASP A 60 -30.50 1.23 -10.61
C ASP A 60 -31.97 0.76 -10.47
N GLY A 61 -32.75 1.60 -9.77
CA GLY A 61 -34.20 1.41 -9.70
C GLY A 61 -34.64 0.21 -8.87
N ILE A 62 -33.91 -0.20 -7.88
CA ILE A 62 -34.31 -1.23 -6.92
C ILE A 62 -35.60 -0.81 -6.23
N ARG A 63 -36.63 -1.67 -6.31
CA ARG A 63 -37.88 -1.53 -5.54
C ARG A 63 -37.86 -2.31 -4.24
N LYS A 64 -37.28 -3.51 -4.27
CA LYS A 64 -37.15 -4.38 -3.14
C LYS A 64 -35.92 -5.26 -3.33
N ALA A 65 -35.14 -5.47 -2.29
CA ALA A 65 -34.12 -6.50 -2.23
C ALA A 65 -34.28 -7.27 -0.92
N ARG A 66 -33.96 -8.54 -0.96
CA ARG A 66 -33.92 -9.42 0.22
C ARG A 66 -32.69 -10.31 0.11
N THR A 67 -31.84 -10.25 1.14
CA THR A 67 -30.66 -11.09 1.28
C THR A 67 -30.89 -12.12 2.38
N VAL A 68 -30.61 -13.36 2.08
CA VAL A 68 -30.55 -14.45 3.05
C VAL A 68 -29.10 -14.89 3.18
N VAL A 69 -28.58 -14.91 4.39
CA VAL A 69 -27.25 -15.40 4.71
C VAL A 69 -27.40 -16.62 5.59
N SER A 70 -26.79 -17.72 5.21
CA SER A 70 -26.96 -19.00 5.88
C SER A 70 -25.63 -19.71 6.12
N TYR A 71 -25.55 -20.33 7.28
CA TYR A 71 -24.49 -21.27 7.64
C TYR A 71 -25.07 -22.33 8.59
N LYS A 72 -25.13 -23.59 8.14
CA LYS A 72 -25.82 -24.70 8.87
C LYS A 72 -27.24 -24.30 9.26
N ASP A 73 -27.57 -24.31 10.52
CA ASP A 73 -28.90 -23.96 11.04
C ASP A 73 -29.08 -22.43 11.26
N ALA A 74 -28.02 -21.64 11.17
CA ALA A 74 -28.08 -20.20 11.34
C ALA A 74 -28.53 -19.55 10.03
N VAL A 75 -29.60 -18.71 10.10
CA VAL A 75 -30.13 -17.96 8.98
C VAL A 75 -30.39 -16.52 9.39
N HIS A 76 -29.81 -15.58 8.64
CA HIS A 76 -30.01 -14.15 8.81
C HIS A 76 -30.68 -13.59 7.55
N THR A 77 -31.63 -12.67 7.71
CA THR A 77 -32.35 -12.07 6.59
C THR A 77 -32.30 -10.55 6.68
N PHE A 78 -31.98 -9.91 5.56
CA PHE A 78 -31.92 -8.47 5.42
C PHE A 78 -32.89 -8.03 4.33
N ASP A 79 -33.75 -7.08 4.62
CA ASP A 79 -34.66 -6.46 3.65
C ASP A 79 -34.22 -5.00 3.40
N GLY A 80 -34.00 -4.62 2.15
CA GLY A 80 -33.57 -3.28 1.79
C GLY A 80 -32.49 -3.26 0.72
N LYS A 81 -31.95 -2.07 0.44
CA LYS A 81 -30.88 -1.87 -0.55
C LYS A 81 -29.49 -2.05 0.01
N GLU A 82 -29.41 -2.24 1.32
CA GLU A 82 -28.18 -2.34 2.08
C GLU A 82 -28.23 -3.58 2.94
N VAL A 83 -27.09 -4.17 3.21
CA VAL A 83 -26.89 -5.21 4.20
C VAL A 83 -25.94 -4.64 5.25
N VAL A 84 -26.47 -4.39 6.43
CA VAL A 84 -25.73 -3.88 7.60
C VAL A 84 -25.91 -4.83 8.75
N TRP A 85 -24.82 -5.37 9.24
CA TRP A 85 -24.80 -6.36 10.29
C TRP A 85 -24.76 -5.73 11.68
N GLU A 86 -25.38 -6.39 12.61
CA GLU A 86 -25.10 -6.18 14.02
C GLU A 86 -23.76 -6.89 14.37
N LEU A 87 -22.85 -6.18 15.03
CA LEU A 87 -21.45 -6.61 15.24
C LEU A 87 -21.36 -7.99 15.94
N GLN A 88 -22.19 -8.22 16.96
CA GLN A 88 -22.14 -9.48 17.71
C GLN A 88 -22.68 -10.66 16.91
N GLN A 89 -23.73 -10.45 16.12
CA GLN A 89 -24.26 -11.48 15.23
C GLN A 89 -23.24 -11.88 14.16
N TRP A 90 -22.54 -10.90 13.58
CA TRP A 90 -21.48 -11.14 12.63
C TRP A 90 -20.33 -11.95 13.25
N LYS A 91 -19.82 -11.54 14.42
CA LYS A 91 -18.74 -12.25 15.13
C LYS A 91 -19.12 -13.68 15.48
N GLN A 92 -20.36 -13.94 15.89
CA GLN A 92 -20.86 -15.28 16.17
C GLN A 92 -20.91 -16.14 14.91
N LEU A 93 -21.36 -15.58 13.80
CA LEU A 93 -21.42 -16.26 12.50
C LEU A 93 -20.01 -16.65 12.03
N LEU A 94 -19.05 -15.71 12.04
CA LEU A 94 -17.65 -15.98 11.66
C LEU A 94 -17.03 -17.07 12.55
N ALA A 95 -17.20 -16.98 13.87
CA ALA A 95 -16.66 -17.98 14.80
C ALA A 95 -17.24 -19.38 14.55
N SER A 96 -18.50 -19.46 14.12
CA SER A 96 -19.16 -20.74 13.81
C SER A 96 -18.71 -21.30 12.46
N ALA A 97 -18.37 -20.44 11.51
CA ALA A 97 -18.02 -20.79 10.13
C ALA A 97 -16.49 -20.90 9.88
N GLN A 98 -15.68 -20.84 10.93
CA GLN A 98 -14.22 -20.92 10.81
C GLN A 98 -13.78 -22.19 10.06
N GLY A 99 -13.03 -22.03 8.98
CA GLY A 99 -12.57 -23.11 8.09
C GLY A 99 -13.61 -23.57 7.08
N ASP A 100 -14.72 -22.83 6.91
CA ASP A 100 -15.85 -23.18 6.03
C ASP A 100 -16.43 -21.95 5.34
N SER A 101 -17.41 -22.12 4.44
CA SER A 101 -18.05 -21.05 3.67
C SER A 101 -19.42 -20.66 4.24
N ILE A 102 -19.69 -19.36 4.26
CA ILE A 102 -21.01 -18.78 4.52
C ILE A 102 -21.67 -18.49 3.18
N SER A 103 -22.91 -18.97 2.98
CA SER A 103 -23.66 -18.75 1.73
C SER A 103 -24.52 -17.50 1.81
N PHE A 104 -24.49 -16.71 0.76
CA PHE A 104 -25.30 -15.51 0.55
C PHE A 104 -26.21 -15.74 -0.66
N SER A 105 -27.49 -15.39 -0.55
CA SER A 105 -28.46 -15.40 -1.65
C SER A 105 -29.32 -14.15 -1.59
N SER A 106 -29.40 -13.41 -2.70
CA SER A 106 -30.15 -12.16 -2.76
C SER A 106 -31.15 -12.15 -3.92
N GLU A 107 -32.41 -11.86 -3.60
CA GLU A 107 -33.43 -11.57 -4.60
C GLU A 107 -33.66 -10.06 -4.74
N ILE A 108 -33.48 -9.52 -5.93
CA ILE A 108 -33.61 -8.09 -6.23
C ILE A 108 -34.75 -7.88 -7.21
N ARG A 109 -35.71 -7.01 -6.88
CA ARG A 109 -36.78 -6.58 -7.76
C ARG A 109 -36.55 -5.16 -8.24
N LEU A 110 -36.43 -4.99 -9.55
CA LEU A 110 -36.17 -3.70 -10.19
C LEU A 110 -37.49 -3.04 -10.63
N LYS A 111 -37.43 -1.73 -10.93
CA LYS A 111 -38.52 -1.02 -11.65
C LYS A 111 -38.78 -1.72 -12.98
N GLY A 112 -40.05 -1.84 -13.39
CA GLY A 112 -40.43 -2.61 -14.59
C GLY A 112 -40.66 -4.11 -14.34
N GLY A 113 -40.50 -4.61 -13.11
CA GLY A 113 -40.82 -5.99 -12.72
C GLY A 113 -39.74 -7.02 -12.98
N LYS A 114 -38.58 -6.61 -13.48
CA LYS A 114 -37.39 -7.50 -13.60
C LYS A 114 -36.96 -7.99 -12.23
N LYS A 115 -36.64 -9.28 -12.15
CA LYS A 115 -36.05 -9.91 -10.96
C LYS A 115 -34.65 -10.37 -11.30
N GLU A 116 -33.73 -10.16 -10.33
CA GLU A 116 -32.39 -10.70 -10.34
C GLU A 116 -32.20 -11.55 -9.09
N THR A 117 -31.51 -12.68 -9.22
CA THR A 117 -31.05 -13.50 -8.11
C THR A 117 -29.55 -13.64 -8.23
N ILE A 118 -28.83 -13.34 -7.15
CA ILE A 118 -27.38 -13.46 -7.06
C ILE A 118 -27.06 -14.33 -5.85
N GLU A 119 -26.10 -15.23 -6.03
CA GLU A 119 -25.61 -16.13 -5.00
C GLU A 119 -24.09 -16.10 -4.98
N TRP A 120 -23.51 -16.12 -3.80
CA TRP A 120 -22.06 -16.16 -3.61
C TRP A 120 -21.72 -16.74 -2.25
N GLU A 121 -20.44 -17.01 -2.03
CA GLU A 121 -19.94 -17.52 -0.77
C GLU A 121 -18.83 -16.62 -0.21
N VAL A 122 -18.69 -16.62 1.11
CA VAL A 122 -17.57 -16.01 1.83
C VAL A 122 -16.90 -17.11 2.64
N TYR A 123 -15.66 -17.43 2.30
CA TYR A 123 -14.88 -18.41 3.04
C TYR A 123 -14.25 -17.75 4.28
N VAL A 124 -14.40 -18.37 5.44
CA VAL A 124 -13.84 -17.90 6.71
C VAL A 124 -12.56 -18.67 7.02
N SER A 125 -11.41 -18.03 6.88
CA SER A 125 -10.11 -18.65 7.18
C SER A 125 -10.00 -19.01 8.67
N GLY A 126 -9.24 -20.08 8.95
CA GLY A 126 -8.80 -20.40 10.30
C GLY A 126 -7.74 -19.44 10.85
N ASP A 127 -7.04 -18.74 9.95
CA ASP A 127 -5.97 -17.80 10.29
C ASP A 127 -6.57 -16.44 10.70
N LYS A 128 -6.16 -15.95 11.86
CA LYS A 128 -6.51 -14.59 12.29
C LYS A 128 -5.61 -13.57 11.61
N ILE A 129 -6.11 -12.37 11.43
CA ILE A 129 -5.30 -11.23 11.03
C ILE A 129 -4.97 -10.35 12.25
N ASP A 130 -3.88 -9.60 12.22
CA ASP A 130 -3.59 -8.61 13.24
C ASP A 130 -4.73 -7.61 13.40
N PRO A 131 -5.11 -7.26 14.65
CA PRO A 131 -6.36 -6.55 14.91
C PRO A 131 -6.35 -5.06 14.57
N TYR A 132 -5.19 -4.47 14.24
CA TYR A 132 -5.09 -3.04 13.95
C TYR A 132 -4.43 -2.77 12.60
N LEU A 133 -4.87 -1.69 11.98
CA LEU A 133 -4.36 -1.15 10.73
C LEU A 133 -4.06 0.34 10.91
N SER A 134 -2.83 0.75 10.65
CA SER A 134 -2.47 2.17 10.51
C SER A 134 -2.47 2.58 9.05
N TYR A 135 -2.87 3.81 8.75
CA TYR A 135 -2.78 4.40 7.42
C TYR A 135 -2.73 5.93 7.51
N ARG A 136 -2.15 6.54 6.50
CA ARG A 136 -2.21 7.98 6.33
C ARG A 136 -3.44 8.36 5.51
N LEU A 137 -4.38 9.07 6.12
CA LEU A 137 -5.54 9.62 5.43
C LEU A 137 -5.18 10.99 4.85
N ILE A 138 -5.19 11.11 3.53
CA ILE A 138 -4.72 12.29 2.81
C ILE A 138 -5.49 12.49 1.51
N GLU A 139 -5.60 13.75 1.07
CA GLU A 139 -6.09 14.09 -0.27
C GLU A 139 -5.23 13.44 -1.36
N PRO A 140 -5.78 13.17 -2.55
CA PRO A 140 -5.02 12.61 -3.65
C PRO A 140 -3.95 13.60 -4.13
N GLY A 141 -2.84 13.05 -4.68
CA GLY A 141 -1.66 13.86 -5.02
C GLY A 141 -1.83 14.93 -6.09
N TYR A 142 -2.97 15.00 -6.78
CA TYR A 142 -3.30 16.11 -7.70
C TYR A 142 -3.93 17.33 -6.98
N GLU A 143 -4.21 17.20 -5.67
CA GLU A 143 -4.63 18.29 -4.80
C GLU A 143 -3.51 18.64 -3.81
N VAL A 144 -3.43 19.91 -3.41
CA VAL A 144 -2.57 20.31 -2.31
C VAL A 144 -3.20 19.79 -1.03
N TRP A 145 -2.47 19.00 -0.25
CA TRP A 145 -2.98 18.46 1.00
C TRP A 145 -3.28 19.60 2.01
N HIS A 146 -4.39 19.46 2.72
CA HIS A 146 -4.81 20.37 3.77
C HIS A 146 -4.91 19.67 5.12
N GLU A 147 -5.47 18.47 5.11
CA GLU A 147 -5.75 17.67 6.29
C GLU A 147 -5.09 16.30 6.16
N VAL A 148 -3.91 16.15 6.72
CA VAL A 148 -3.19 14.88 6.77
C VAL A 148 -3.25 14.32 8.18
N GLU A 149 -3.59 13.04 8.30
CA GLU A 149 -3.66 12.31 9.55
C GLU A 149 -3.01 10.94 9.38
N ILE A 150 -2.33 10.46 10.42
CA ILE A 150 -2.04 9.03 10.56
C ILE A 150 -3.10 8.50 11.52
N ARG A 151 -3.90 7.57 11.04
CA ARG A 151 -4.99 6.95 11.77
C ARG A 151 -4.68 5.51 12.09
N GLU A 152 -5.22 5.04 13.19
CA GLU A 152 -5.22 3.64 13.61
C GLU A 152 -6.66 3.15 13.70
N ARG A 153 -6.93 2.03 13.05
CA ARG A 153 -8.23 1.41 12.93
C ARG A 153 -8.22 0.00 13.53
N CYS A 154 -9.13 -0.29 14.45
CA CYS A 154 -9.41 -1.66 14.85
C CYS A 154 -10.19 -2.36 13.73
N ILE A 155 -9.62 -3.40 13.12
CA ILE A 155 -10.28 -4.09 12.01
C ILE A 155 -11.30 -5.15 12.44
N GLU A 156 -11.40 -5.44 13.74
CA GLU A 156 -12.40 -6.34 14.32
C GLU A 156 -13.75 -5.66 14.62
N ASN A 157 -13.75 -4.32 14.54
CA ASN A 157 -14.92 -3.46 14.69
C ASN A 157 -14.71 -2.20 13.83
N PHE A 158 -15.41 -1.11 14.14
CA PHE A 158 -15.31 0.13 13.38
C PHE A 158 -14.62 1.27 14.15
N GLU A 159 -13.97 0.97 15.28
CA GLU A 159 -13.27 1.97 16.08
C GLU A 159 -12.02 2.47 15.37
N GLU A 160 -11.88 3.78 15.31
CA GLU A 160 -10.80 4.48 14.63
C GLU A 160 -10.38 5.72 15.39
N ARG A 161 -9.08 6.00 15.43
CA ARG A 161 -8.55 7.21 16.07
C ARG A 161 -7.38 7.79 15.28
N ALA A 162 -7.14 9.09 15.38
CA ALA A 162 -5.90 9.70 14.93
C ALA A 162 -4.78 9.43 15.93
N ILE A 163 -3.66 8.90 15.46
CA ILE A 163 -2.43 8.74 16.26
C ILE A 163 -1.45 9.90 16.03
N SER A 164 -1.62 10.62 14.92
CA SER A 164 -0.99 11.91 14.65
C SER A 164 -1.84 12.69 13.66
N ASP A 165 -2.02 13.99 13.86
CA ASP A 165 -2.82 14.83 12.98
C ASP A 165 -2.16 16.19 12.69
N TRP A 166 -2.63 16.84 11.63
CA TRP A 166 -2.14 18.14 11.19
C TRP A 166 -2.40 19.26 12.19
N LYS A 167 -3.50 19.20 12.97
CA LYS A 167 -3.89 20.23 13.95
C LYS A 167 -2.89 20.29 15.10
N ASN A 168 -2.52 19.12 15.61
CA ASN A 168 -1.59 18.99 16.73
C ASN A 168 -0.12 19.17 16.33
N THR A 169 0.21 19.05 15.04
CA THR A 169 1.58 19.14 14.52
C THR A 169 1.90 20.43 13.78
N ASN A 170 1.19 21.54 14.07
CA ASN A 170 1.39 22.85 13.45
C ASN A 170 1.26 22.84 11.92
N ASN A 171 0.25 22.19 11.37
CA ASN A 171 0.04 22.00 9.94
C ASN A 171 1.24 21.37 9.23
N SER A 172 1.94 20.46 9.89
CA SER A 172 3.07 19.77 9.33
C SER A 172 2.65 18.50 8.59
N CYS A 173 3.33 18.22 7.49
CA CYS A 173 3.16 16.94 6.79
C CYS A 173 3.71 15.80 7.66
N MET A 174 3.03 14.66 7.65
CA MET A 174 3.43 13.42 8.31
C MET A 174 3.55 12.32 7.30
N ASN A 175 4.55 11.46 7.44
CA ASN A 175 4.76 10.36 6.51
C ASN A 175 5.60 9.22 7.08
N CYS A 176 5.74 8.16 6.27
CA CYS A 176 6.61 7.02 6.54
C CYS A 176 6.35 6.37 7.90
N HIS A 177 5.05 6.14 8.24
CA HIS A 177 4.74 5.29 9.39
C HIS A 177 5.03 3.83 9.04
N ILE A 178 5.60 3.11 10.00
CA ILE A 178 6.00 1.71 9.88
C ILE A 178 5.84 1.00 11.22
N HIS A 179 5.47 -0.29 11.14
CA HIS A 179 5.50 -1.24 12.24
C HIS A 179 6.48 -2.36 11.89
N SER A 180 7.59 -2.46 12.62
CA SER A 180 8.54 -3.55 12.39
C SER A 180 7.88 -4.89 12.66
N GLN A 181 7.75 -5.74 11.63
CA GLN A 181 7.09 -7.05 11.71
C GLN A 181 5.70 -7.00 12.35
N ALA A 182 4.89 -6.02 11.98
CA ALA A 182 3.55 -5.77 12.52
C ALA A 182 3.51 -5.56 14.06
N ARG A 183 4.58 -5.10 14.68
CA ARG A 183 4.65 -4.86 16.13
C ARG A 183 4.18 -3.45 16.49
N ALA A 184 3.14 -3.34 17.29
CA ALA A 184 2.63 -2.06 17.80
C ALA A 184 3.63 -1.34 18.70
N ASP A 185 4.42 -2.09 19.48
CA ASP A 185 5.44 -1.59 20.41
C ASP A 185 6.78 -1.27 19.75
N LEU A 186 6.90 -1.50 18.43
CA LEU A 186 8.08 -1.18 17.64
C LEU A 186 7.67 -0.50 16.33
N SER A 187 7.39 0.79 16.43
CA SER A 187 6.85 1.59 15.33
C SER A 187 7.52 2.95 15.22
N MET A 188 7.42 3.58 14.07
CA MET A 188 7.98 4.91 13.84
C MET A 188 7.18 5.65 12.77
N PHE A 189 7.20 6.98 12.84
CA PHE A 189 6.75 7.88 11.77
C PHE A 189 7.49 9.22 11.83
N TYR A 190 7.34 10.03 10.79
CA TYR A 190 7.94 11.35 10.71
C TYR A 190 6.88 12.44 10.77
N VAL A 191 7.20 13.51 11.51
CA VAL A 191 6.55 14.82 11.39
C VAL A 191 7.56 15.78 10.79
N ARG A 192 7.21 16.40 9.66
CA ARG A 192 8.08 17.37 8.96
C ARG A 192 7.97 18.76 9.58
N GLY A 193 8.84 19.69 9.18
CA GLY A 193 8.80 21.08 9.59
C GLY A 193 9.78 21.43 10.71
N LYS A 194 9.71 22.70 11.18
CA LYS A 194 10.72 23.30 12.07
C LYS A 194 10.89 22.56 13.40
N ASN A 195 9.82 22.08 13.98
CA ASN A 195 9.82 21.34 15.24
C ASN A 195 9.51 19.83 15.01
N GLY A 196 9.71 19.36 13.80
CA GLY A 196 9.47 17.95 13.44
C GLY A 196 10.56 17.01 13.96
N GLY A 197 10.52 15.78 13.46
CA GLY A 197 11.45 14.71 13.77
C GLY A 197 10.86 13.36 13.46
N ALA A 198 11.64 12.31 13.66
CA ALA A 198 11.17 10.95 13.68
C ALA A 198 10.68 10.60 15.10
N PHE A 199 9.53 10.00 15.21
CA PHE A 199 8.94 9.52 16.47
C PHE A 199 9.06 8.01 16.51
N LEU A 200 10.02 7.52 17.28
CA LEU A 200 10.28 6.09 17.46
C LEU A 200 9.59 5.62 18.74
N ASN A 201 8.61 4.74 18.60
CA ASN A 201 8.05 3.96 19.69
C ASN A 201 8.83 2.65 19.82
N ARG A 202 9.44 2.42 20.95
CA ARG A 202 10.16 1.19 21.28
C ARG A 202 9.78 0.71 22.68
N ASN A 203 9.12 -0.45 22.76
CA ASN A 203 8.63 -1.04 24.01
C ASN A 203 7.73 -0.09 24.82
N GLY A 204 6.93 0.73 24.16
CA GLY A 204 6.04 1.68 24.82
C GLY A 204 6.66 3.03 25.18
N GLU A 205 7.92 3.25 24.93
CA GLU A 205 8.59 4.54 25.07
C GLU A 205 8.72 5.24 23.74
N VAL A 206 8.12 6.44 23.60
CA VAL A 206 8.22 7.26 22.41
C VAL A 206 9.35 8.25 22.53
N ARG A 207 10.30 8.21 21.61
CA ARG A 207 11.43 9.15 21.50
C ARG A 207 11.31 9.99 20.25
N LYS A 208 11.58 11.28 20.35
CA LYS A 208 11.70 12.19 19.21
C LYS A 208 13.16 12.28 18.77
N LEU A 209 13.43 11.95 17.51
CA LEU A 209 14.77 11.79 16.95
C LEU A 209 15.02 12.77 15.81
N ALA A 210 16.22 13.33 15.72
CA ALA A 210 16.72 14.11 14.59
C ALA A 210 17.64 13.22 13.74
N LEU A 211 17.05 12.45 12.83
CA LEU A 211 17.77 11.55 11.90
C LEU A 211 18.26 12.32 10.66
N ASN A 212 18.94 13.44 10.88
CA ASN A 212 19.51 14.29 9.84
C ASN A 212 20.84 14.87 10.31
N ASP A 213 21.76 15.05 9.40
CA ASP A 213 23.04 15.72 9.61
C ASP A 213 23.46 16.46 8.34
N LYS A 214 24.31 17.49 8.47
CA LYS A 214 24.78 18.29 7.33
C LYS A 214 25.69 17.49 6.38
N SER A 215 26.24 16.39 6.81
CA SER A 215 27.07 15.50 5.98
C SER A 215 26.25 14.51 5.14
N LEU A 216 24.96 14.33 5.45
CA LEU A 216 24.04 13.57 4.61
C LEU A 216 23.57 14.39 3.43
N ILE A 217 23.18 13.72 2.33
CA ILE A 217 22.65 14.40 1.15
C ILE A 217 21.27 15.04 1.39
N SER A 218 20.48 14.46 2.30
CA SER A 218 19.20 15.00 2.76
C SER A 218 18.81 14.41 4.11
N GLY A 219 17.64 14.79 4.64
CA GLY A 219 17.02 14.08 5.76
C GLY A 219 16.58 12.67 5.37
N THR A 220 16.50 11.77 6.36
CA THR A 220 16.12 10.37 6.15
C THR A 220 14.63 10.21 5.84
N VAL A 221 14.32 9.29 4.92
CA VAL A 221 12.97 8.91 4.48
C VAL A 221 12.93 7.40 4.19
N TYR A 222 11.77 6.83 3.89
CA TYR A 222 11.59 5.45 3.42
C TYR A 222 12.38 4.42 4.23
N GLY A 223 12.14 4.38 5.53
CA GLY A 223 12.92 3.52 6.41
C GLY A 223 12.21 2.27 6.87
N GLU A 224 12.98 1.41 7.53
CA GLU A 224 12.51 0.24 8.26
C GLU A 224 13.27 0.11 9.58
N ILE A 225 12.63 -0.45 10.61
CA ILE A 225 13.24 -0.71 11.90
C ILE A 225 13.68 -2.18 11.93
N HIS A 226 14.91 -2.41 12.35
CA HIS A 226 15.42 -3.75 12.57
C HIS A 226 14.60 -4.50 13.63
N PRO A 227 14.32 -5.82 13.48
CA PRO A 227 13.50 -6.59 14.43
C PRO A 227 13.92 -6.50 15.91
N SER A 228 15.21 -6.26 16.17
CA SER A 228 15.70 -6.02 17.55
C SER A 228 15.30 -4.66 18.14
N GLY A 229 14.82 -3.72 17.32
CA GLY A 229 14.57 -2.35 17.73
C GLY A 229 15.81 -1.47 17.94
N ARG A 230 17.02 -2.01 17.75
CA ARG A 230 18.27 -1.26 17.94
C ARG A 230 18.63 -0.41 16.73
N TYR A 231 18.40 -0.91 15.53
CA TYR A 231 18.80 -0.23 14.30
C TYR A 231 17.59 0.21 13.48
N GLY A 232 17.81 1.23 12.66
CA GLY A 232 16.96 1.59 11.55
C GLY A 232 17.79 1.71 10.28
N VAL A 233 17.21 1.39 9.14
CA VAL A 233 17.80 1.64 7.83
C VAL A 233 16.89 2.59 7.06
N PHE A 234 17.44 3.60 6.42
CA PHE A 234 16.71 4.69 5.78
C PHE A 234 17.33 5.05 4.44
N SER A 235 16.51 5.61 3.57
CA SER A 235 16.97 6.29 2.37
C SER A 235 17.15 7.79 2.63
N THR A 236 18.13 8.41 1.96
CA THR A 236 18.26 9.87 1.85
C THR A 236 18.19 10.23 0.38
N ASN A 237 17.28 11.14 -0.02
CA ASN A 237 16.96 11.38 -1.42
C ASN A 237 17.03 12.87 -1.75
N ILE A 238 17.68 13.23 -2.86
CA ILE A 238 17.54 14.55 -3.50
C ILE A 238 16.52 14.38 -4.63
N ILE A 239 15.36 15.01 -4.47
CA ILE A 239 14.23 14.84 -5.37
C ILE A 239 13.89 16.12 -6.14
N ILE A 240 13.35 15.94 -7.35
CA ILE A 240 12.57 16.95 -8.07
C ILE A 240 11.13 16.48 -8.06
N PRO A 241 10.21 17.14 -7.33
CA PRO A 241 8.81 16.74 -7.32
C PRO A 241 8.11 17.14 -8.61
N GLY A 242 7.53 16.16 -9.30
CA GLY A 242 6.75 16.35 -10.53
C GLY A 242 5.24 16.34 -10.27
N PHE A 243 4.76 17.03 -9.23
CA PHE A 243 3.35 17.07 -8.89
C PHE A 243 2.55 17.89 -9.90
N HIS A 244 1.39 17.35 -10.31
CA HIS A 244 0.47 17.98 -11.25
C HIS A 244 -0.91 18.12 -10.60
N THR A 245 -1.63 19.19 -10.96
CA THR A 245 -3.01 19.41 -10.57
C THR A 245 -4.03 18.74 -11.51
N GLN A 246 -3.58 18.08 -12.56
CA GLN A 246 -4.46 17.41 -13.54
C GLN A 246 -4.59 15.93 -13.24
N VAL A 247 -5.82 15.47 -13.03
CA VAL A 247 -6.17 14.09 -12.64
C VAL A 247 -5.63 13.03 -13.61
N ASN A 248 -5.51 13.36 -14.91
CA ASN A 248 -5.11 12.40 -15.94
C ASN A 248 -3.60 12.38 -16.20
N LYS A 249 -2.81 13.15 -15.46
CA LYS A 249 -1.36 13.12 -15.60
C LYS A 249 -0.75 12.27 -14.48
N ARG A 250 0.21 11.43 -14.89
CA ARG A 250 1.05 10.66 -13.97
C ARG A 250 1.85 11.62 -13.09
N LEU A 251 1.84 11.38 -11.78
CA LEU A 251 2.70 12.08 -10.83
C LEU A 251 4.02 11.34 -10.74
N GLU A 252 5.12 12.08 -10.73
CA GLU A 252 6.46 11.53 -10.61
C GLU A 252 7.22 12.20 -9.48
N VAL A 253 8.12 11.45 -8.87
CA VAL A 253 9.19 11.95 -8.02
C VAL A 253 10.50 11.51 -8.64
N TYR A 254 11.30 12.49 -9.04
CA TYR A 254 12.56 12.22 -9.71
C TYR A 254 13.69 12.20 -8.69
N ASP A 255 14.15 11.01 -8.31
CA ASP A 255 15.33 10.84 -7.47
C ASP A 255 16.59 11.14 -8.30
N THR A 256 17.21 12.28 -8.05
CA THR A 256 18.46 12.67 -8.73
C THR A 256 19.69 12.12 -8.03
N ARG A 257 19.57 11.81 -6.74
CA ARG A 257 20.53 11.12 -5.91
C ARG A 257 19.83 10.46 -4.73
N SER A 258 20.22 9.24 -4.40
CA SER A 258 19.75 8.56 -3.18
C SER A 258 20.82 7.62 -2.62
N ASP A 259 21.02 7.68 -1.31
CA ASP A 259 21.97 6.87 -0.56
C ASP A 259 21.24 6.22 0.62
N LEU A 260 21.75 5.09 1.15
CA LEU A 260 21.19 4.47 2.34
C LEU A 260 22.00 4.80 3.60
N VAL A 261 21.28 4.95 4.71
CA VAL A 261 21.83 5.32 6.02
C VAL A 261 21.33 4.35 7.07
N ILE A 262 22.23 3.89 7.93
CA ILE A 262 21.91 3.04 9.08
C ILE A 262 21.97 3.90 10.35
N ALA A 263 20.90 3.90 11.14
CA ALA A 263 20.84 4.50 12.47
C ALA A 263 21.05 3.44 13.55
N ASP A 264 21.93 3.70 14.51
CA ASP A 264 22.00 2.97 15.79
C ASP A 264 21.29 3.81 16.85
N PHE A 265 20.07 3.40 17.22
CA PHE A 265 19.22 4.14 18.16
C PHE A 265 19.71 4.12 19.59
N ASP A 266 20.53 3.14 19.97
CA ASP A 266 21.11 3.04 21.30
C ASP A 266 22.30 3.99 21.47
N ARG A 267 23.06 4.22 20.38
CA ARG A 267 24.25 5.08 20.39
C ARG A 267 23.98 6.49 19.86
N ASN A 268 22.81 6.74 19.29
CA ASN A 268 22.48 7.95 18.52
C ASN A 268 23.54 8.23 17.43
N GLU A 269 23.84 7.21 16.63
CA GLU A 269 24.82 7.27 15.54
C GLU A 269 24.13 7.01 14.20
N LEU A 270 24.57 7.73 13.16
CA LEU A 270 24.25 7.46 11.76
C LEU A 270 25.50 6.95 11.06
N LYS A 271 25.36 5.92 10.24
CA LYS A 271 26.43 5.34 9.42
C LYS A 271 26.00 5.35 7.96
N VAL A 272 26.88 5.79 7.09
CA VAL A 272 26.69 5.78 5.62
C VAL A 272 27.69 4.78 5.04
N PRO A 273 27.29 3.51 4.83
CA PRO A 273 28.18 2.52 4.23
C PRO A 273 28.51 2.88 2.78
N GLU A 274 29.79 2.92 2.40
CA GLU A 274 30.21 3.29 1.03
C GLU A 274 29.55 2.41 -0.04
N ILE A 275 29.29 1.14 0.26
CA ILE A 275 28.64 0.19 -0.65
C ILE A 275 27.15 0.52 -0.89
N LEU A 276 26.54 1.32 -0.04
CA LEU A 276 25.13 1.76 -0.08
C LEU A 276 24.99 3.28 -0.28
N ALA A 277 26.05 3.94 -0.75
CA ALA A 277 26.09 5.37 -1.04
C ALA A 277 26.99 5.64 -2.25
N ARG A 278 26.81 4.86 -3.30
CA ARG A 278 27.62 4.90 -4.52
C ARG A 278 27.24 6.09 -5.38
N LYS A 279 28.25 6.80 -5.88
CA LYS A 279 28.06 8.08 -6.56
C LYS A 279 27.23 8.03 -7.85
N ASP A 280 27.31 6.91 -8.56
CA ASP A 280 26.65 6.72 -9.86
C ASP A 280 25.45 5.74 -9.78
N VAL A 281 24.97 5.45 -8.57
CA VAL A 281 23.86 4.55 -8.29
C VAL A 281 22.84 5.25 -7.39
N LEU A 282 21.59 4.96 -7.62
CA LEU A 282 20.47 5.36 -6.77
C LEU A 282 20.12 4.17 -5.89
N GLU A 283 20.25 4.30 -4.57
CA GLU A 283 19.84 3.30 -3.59
C GLU A 283 18.67 3.82 -2.74
N THR A 284 17.56 3.09 -2.69
CA THR A 284 16.34 3.53 -1.99
C THR A 284 15.50 2.36 -1.46
N PHE A 285 14.46 2.64 -0.69
CA PHE A 285 13.51 1.68 -0.11
C PHE A 285 14.16 0.49 0.60
N PRO A 286 15.04 0.72 1.58
CA PRO A 286 15.68 -0.37 2.29
C PRO A 286 14.74 -1.01 3.31
N VAL A 287 14.83 -2.34 3.46
CA VAL A 287 14.14 -3.12 4.51
C VAL A 287 15.07 -4.18 5.08
N PHE A 288 14.89 -4.53 6.34
CA PHE A 288 15.58 -5.66 6.93
C PHE A 288 14.92 -7.01 6.58
N SER A 289 15.72 -8.06 6.48
CA SER A 289 15.19 -9.43 6.52
C SER A 289 14.51 -9.72 7.87
N ALA A 290 13.64 -10.72 7.90
CA ALA A 290 12.92 -11.09 9.11
C ALA A 290 13.84 -11.45 10.31
N ASP A 291 15.00 -12.06 10.05
CA ASP A 291 16.03 -12.39 11.04
C ASP A 291 17.01 -11.24 11.35
N GLY A 292 16.88 -10.13 10.60
CA GLY A 292 17.73 -8.96 10.74
C GLY A 292 19.17 -9.12 10.23
N ASN A 293 19.50 -10.21 9.54
CA ASN A 293 20.86 -10.48 9.09
C ASN A 293 21.17 -9.97 7.66
N SER A 294 20.17 -9.36 7.01
CA SER A 294 20.32 -8.79 5.66
C SER A 294 19.49 -7.51 5.52
N ILE A 295 19.87 -6.69 4.54
CA ILE A 295 19.11 -5.53 4.08
C ILE A 295 18.77 -5.80 2.61
N TYR A 296 17.49 -5.72 2.25
CA TYR A 296 17.00 -5.65 0.87
C TYR A 296 16.76 -4.19 0.52
N TYR A 297 17.02 -3.80 -0.73
CA TYR A 297 16.85 -2.43 -1.18
C TYR A 297 16.71 -2.36 -2.70
N CYS A 298 16.19 -1.25 -3.21
CA CYS A 298 16.09 -0.98 -4.63
C CYS A 298 17.31 -0.19 -5.11
N ALA A 299 17.92 -0.59 -6.22
CA ALA A 299 19.05 0.13 -6.81
C ALA A 299 18.95 0.24 -8.33
N ALA A 300 19.36 1.38 -8.87
CA ALA A 300 19.44 1.66 -10.30
C ALA A 300 20.65 2.53 -10.62
N ASP A 301 21.17 2.43 -11.84
CA ASP A 301 22.16 3.39 -12.34
C ASP A 301 21.56 4.79 -12.42
N SER A 302 22.31 5.80 -11.98
CA SER A 302 21.86 7.18 -12.03
C SER A 302 21.68 7.68 -13.47
N MET A 303 20.64 8.49 -13.71
CA MET A 303 20.29 9.00 -15.03
C MET A 303 20.05 10.52 -14.98
N THR A 304 20.00 11.15 -16.14
CA THR A 304 19.64 12.57 -16.23
C THR A 304 18.12 12.74 -16.12
N LEU A 305 17.63 13.07 -14.93
CA LEU A 305 16.22 13.28 -14.68
C LEU A 305 15.83 14.76 -14.76
N PRO A 306 14.60 15.07 -15.20
CA PRO A 306 13.50 14.15 -15.55
C PRO A 306 13.59 13.54 -16.96
N ARG A 307 14.57 13.90 -17.79
CA ARG A 307 14.65 13.52 -19.22
C ARG A 307 14.57 12.01 -19.46
N ASP A 308 15.26 11.23 -18.64
CA ASP A 308 15.44 9.80 -18.86
C ASP A 308 14.57 8.92 -17.93
N ILE A 309 13.52 9.49 -17.34
CA ILE A 309 12.69 8.78 -16.33
C ILE A 309 12.11 7.46 -16.84
N GLU A 310 11.65 7.40 -18.09
CA GLU A 310 11.07 6.18 -18.69
C GLU A 310 12.09 5.06 -18.93
N LYS A 311 13.39 5.35 -18.76
CA LYS A 311 14.48 4.37 -18.84
C LYS A 311 14.94 3.90 -17.47
N LEU A 312 14.60 4.64 -16.41
CA LEU A 312 15.05 4.37 -15.05
C LEU A 312 14.34 3.12 -14.51
N ARG A 313 15.12 2.09 -14.21
CA ARG A 313 14.60 0.83 -13.67
C ARG A 313 15.43 0.37 -12.49
N TYR A 314 14.75 0.07 -11.40
CA TYR A 314 15.37 -0.38 -10.16
C TYR A 314 15.32 -1.90 -10.07
N SER A 315 16.45 -2.51 -9.77
CA SER A 315 16.59 -3.91 -9.38
C SER A 315 16.41 -4.06 -7.87
N LEU A 316 15.95 -5.23 -7.42
CA LEU A 316 15.94 -5.61 -6.02
C LEU A 316 17.31 -6.20 -5.64
N MET A 317 17.95 -5.59 -4.68
CA MET A 317 19.27 -5.97 -4.18
C MET A 317 19.19 -6.50 -2.75
N LYS A 318 20.20 -7.28 -2.35
CA LYS A 318 20.40 -7.76 -0.99
C LYS A 318 21.86 -7.57 -0.57
N VAL A 319 22.07 -7.18 0.67
CA VAL A 319 23.40 -7.14 1.30
C VAL A 319 23.32 -7.70 2.72
N GLY A 320 24.34 -8.43 3.16
CA GLY A 320 24.41 -8.93 4.52
C GLY A 320 24.49 -7.79 5.56
N PHE A 321 23.95 -8.00 6.75
CA PHE A 321 24.01 -7.08 7.87
C PHE A 321 24.46 -7.81 9.14
N ASP A 322 25.59 -7.40 9.69
CA ASP A 322 26.08 -7.86 11.01
C ASP A 322 25.41 -7.00 12.10
N LYS A 323 24.37 -7.52 12.72
CA LYS A 323 23.59 -6.85 13.76
C LYS A 323 24.37 -6.64 15.07
N GLU A 324 25.43 -7.40 15.33
CA GLU A 324 26.29 -7.20 16.52
C GLU A 324 27.21 -5.99 16.32
N ALA A 325 27.84 -5.90 15.15
CA ALA A 325 28.74 -4.80 14.81
C ALA A 325 27.98 -3.57 14.23
N GLY A 326 26.73 -3.73 13.77
CA GLY A 326 25.97 -2.70 13.07
C GLY A 326 26.65 -2.29 11.76
N ARG A 327 27.06 -3.27 10.95
CA ARG A 327 27.80 -3.08 9.70
C ARG A 327 27.21 -3.91 8.56
N THR A 328 27.26 -3.37 7.36
CA THR A 328 26.92 -4.11 6.14
C THR A 328 28.08 -4.97 5.63
N GLY A 329 27.74 -6.03 4.93
CA GLY A 329 28.66 -6.75 4.06
C GLY A 329 29.17 -5.86 2.91
N GLN A 330 30.11 -6.40 2.13
CA GLN A 330 30.74 -5.67 1.01
C GLN A 330 30.29 -6.17 -0.36
N ASN A 331 29.52 -7.25 -0.43
CA ASN A 331 29.12 -7.91 -1.67
C ASN A 331 27.59 -7.91 -1.79
N PRO A 332 26.98 -6.90 -2.42
CA PRO A 332 25.56 -6.92 -2.74
C PRO A 332 25.25 -7.99 -3.79
N GLU A 333 24.09 -8.62 -3.63
CA GLU A 333 23.54 -9.63 -4.54
C GLU A 333 22.31 -9.07 -5.25
N VAL A 334 22.15 -9.35 -6.54
CA VAL A 334 20.92 -9.07 -7.28
C VAL A 334 19.92 -10.18 -6.97
N ILE A 335 18.74 -9.81 -6.49
CA ILE A 335 17.64 -10.73 -6.17
C ILE A 335 16.62 -10.76 -7.30
N TRP A 336 16.35 -9.61 -7.90
CA TRP A 336 15.48 -9.45 -9.05
C TRP A 336 16.09 -8.41 -9.99
N ASP A 337 16.41 -8.81 -11.21
CA ASP A 337 17.11 -7.97 -12.18
C ASP A 337 16.11 -7.22 -13.07
N ALA A 338 16.13 -5.91 -13.00
CA ALA A 338 15.27 -5.04 -13.81
C ALA A 338 15.48 -5.21 -15.32
N SER A 339 16.70 -5.58 -15.75
CA SER A 339 17.02 -5.79 -17.17
C SER A 339 16.44 -7.08 -17.74
N GLU A 340 16.29 -8.11 -16.90
CA GLU A 340 15.71 -9.40 -17.29
C GLU A 340 14.18 -9.35 -17.33
N HIS A 341 13.56 -8.56 -16.42
CA HIS A 341 12.12 -8.49 -16.24
C HIS A 341 11.47 -7.27 -16.92
N ASN A 342 12.27 -6.35 -17.46
CA ASN A 342 11.80 -5.09 -18.08
C ASN A 342 10.84 -4.28 -17.20
N GLY A 343 11.10 -4.22 -15.90
CA GLY A 343 10.31 -3.53 -14.90
C GLY A 343 11.18 -2.74 -13.92
N SER A 344 10.55 -2.06 -12.98
CA SER A 344 11.20 -1.29 -11.91
C SER A 344 10.59 -1.66 -10.57
N VAL A 345 11.42 -2.09 -9.62
CA VAL A 345 10.98 -2.54 -8.28
C VAL A 345 10.93 -1.39 -7.29
N CYS A 346 9.89 -1.38 -6.45
CA CYS A 346 9.76 -0.45 -5.33
C CYS A 346 9.19 -1.16 -4.09
N HIS A 347 9.38 -0.54 -2.94
CA HIS A 347 8.74 -0.91 -1.65
C HIS A 347 8.84 -2.40 -1.30
N PRO A 348 10.02 -3.02 -1.27
CA PRO A 348 10.14 -4.40 -0.82
C PRO A 348 9.72 -4.53 0.65
N LYS A 349 9.09 -5.65 1.03
CA LYS A 349 8.74 -6.01 2.40
C LYS A 349 8.88 -7.52 2.60
N CYS A 350 9.71 -7.93 3.57
CA CYS A 350 9.82 -9.33 3.95
C CYS A 350 8.65 -9.76 4.85
N SER A 351 8.13 -10.97 4.65
CA SER A 351 7.19 -11.56 5.61
C SER A 351 7.90 -11.84 6.94
N PRO A 352 7.22 -11.73 8.10
CA PRO A 352 7.81 -11.97 9.40
C PRO A 352 8.39 -13.38 9.59
N ASP A 353 7.86 -14.40 8.90
CA ASP A 353 8.40 -15.77 8.91
C ASP A 353 9.68 -15.94 8.06
N GLY A 354 10.07 -14.89 7.29
CA GLY A 354 11.25 -14.89 6.44
C GLY A 354 11.14 -15.72 5.17
N LYS A 355 9.95 -16.21 4.83
CA LYS A 355 9.72 -17.06 3.67
C LYS A 355 9.53 -16.26 2.38
N TRP A 356 8.87 -15.11 2.48
CA TRP A 356 8.44 -14.31 1.34
C TRP A 356 9.07 -12.93 1.34
N ILE A 357 9.31 -12.39 0.17
CA ILE A 357 9.48 -10.96 -0.06
C ILE A 357 8.44 -10.52 -1.08
N MET A 358 7.70 -9.48 -0.74
CA MET A 358 6.74 -8.84 -1.64
C MET A 358 7.28 -7.47 -2.02
N TYR A 359 7.08 -7.07 -3.26
CA TYR A 359 7.50 -5.78 -3.81
C TYR A 359 6.52 -5.33 -4.88
N THR A 360 6.60 -4.06 -5.24
CA THR A 360 5.79 -3.47 -6.30
C THR A 360 6.63 -3.38 -7.57
N VAL A 361 6.07 -3.75 -8.71
CA VAL A 361 6.70 -3.62 -10.03
C VAL A 361 5.92 -2.61 -10.88
N ALA A 362 6.63 -1.64 -11.44
CA ALA A 362 6.12 -0.66 -12.41
C ALA A 362 6.94 -0.74 -13.70
N ASP A 363 6.51 -0.08 -14.78
CA ASP A 363 7.27 -0.03 -16.03
C ASP A 363 8.61 0.69 -15.84
N TYR A 364 8.67 1.72 -14.98
CA TYR A 364 9.86 2.52 -14.70
C TYR A 364 9.69 3.35 -13.41
N GLY A 365 10.77 3.98 -12.96
CA GLY A 365 10.78 4.94 -11.86
C GLY A 365 10.60 4.34 -10.48
N THR A 366 10.32 5.18 -9.48
CA THR A 366 10.17 4.79 -8.07
C THR A 366 8.89 5.28 -7.41
N PHE A 367 7.98 5.90 -8.14
CA PHE A 367 6.76 6.49 -7.59
C PHE A 367 5.49 5.80 -8.12
N PRO A 368 5.28 4.53 -7.76
CA PRO A 368 4.33 3.64 -8.42
C PRO A 368 2.87 3.97 -8.17
N ILE A 369 2.53 4.75 -7.14
CA ILE A 369 1.14 5.00 -6.73
C ILE A 369 0.27 5.63 -7.83
N TRP A 370 0.89 6.28 -8.83
CA TRP A 370 0.20 6.87 -9.98
C TRP A 370 0.50 6.16 -11.29
N HIS A 371 1.19 5.04 -11.23
CA HIS A 371 1.42 4.15 -12.35
C HIS A 371 0.31 3.10 -12.37
N SER A 372 -0.64 3.20 -13.30
CA SER A 372 -1.79 2.29 -13.36
C SER A 372 -1.41 0.84 -13.60
N GLU A 373 -0.28 0.60 -14.25
CA GLU A 373 0.29 -0.70 -14.53
C GLU A 373 1.02 -1.32 -13.33
N CYS A 374 1.11 -0.58 -12.23
CA CYS A 374 1.85 -1.02 -11.04
C CYS A 374 1.15 -2.20 -10.37
N GLN A 375 1.88 -3.29 -10.16
CA GLN A 375 1.40 -4.55 -9.63
C GLN A 375 2.28 -5.04 -8.49
N LEU A 376 1.71 -5.89 -7.63
CA LEU A 376 2.43 -6.60 -6.60
C LEU A 376 3.03 -7.88 -7.17
N GLU A 377 4.28 -8.14 -6.84
CA GLU A 377 4.93 -9.45 -7.01
C GLU A 377 5.38 -9.99 -5.66
N MET A 378 5.34 -11.31 -5.51
CA MET A 378 5.78 -12.02 -4.32
C MET A 378 6.74 -13.15 -4.72
N MET A 379 7.90 -13.20 -4.06
CA MET A 379 8.93 -14.20 -4.31
C MET A 379 9.19 -15.02 -3.04
N ASN A 380 9.37 -16.33 -3.23
CA ASN A 380 9.87 -17.21 -2.19
C ASN A 380 11.38 -17.01 -2.00
N LEU A 381 11.80 -16.55 -0.82
CA LEU A 381 13.21 -16.26 -0.54
C LEU A 381 14.12 -17.48 -0.46
N HIS A 382 13.57 -18.69 -0.34
CA HIS A 382 14.34 -19.93 -0.30
C HIS A 382 14.53 -20.55 -1.67
N THR A 383 13.53 -20.43 -2.55
CA THR A 383 13.55 -21.06 -3.88
C THR A 383 13.82 -20.08 -5.02
N GLY A 384 13.57 -18.78 -4.82
CA GLY A 384 13.60 -17.75 -5.84
C GLY A 384 12.36 -17.77 -6.76
N GLU A 385 11.37 -18.63 -6.50
CA GLU A 385 10.17 -18.73 -7.32
C GLU A 385 9.22 -17.55 -7.08
N ILE A 386 8.72 -16.97 -8.18
CA ILE A 386 7.70 -15.92 -8.15
C ILE A 386 6.33 -16.57 -8.08
N VAL A 387 5.50 -16.08 -7.16
CA VAL A 387 4.12 -16.54 -6.94
C VAL A 387 3.19 -15.89 -7.96
N ASN A 388 2.21 -16.65 -8.44
CA ASN A 388 1.14 -16.08 -9.28
C ASN A 388 0.24 -15.17 -8.45
N MET A 389 0.26 -13.86 -8.75
CA MET A 389 -0.52 -12.81 -8.10
C MET A 389 -1.70 -12.30 -8.94
N ASP A 390 -2.09 -12.98 -10.03
CA ASP A 390 -3.14 -12.52 -10.96
C ASP A 390 -4.48 -12.26 -10.26
N VAL A 391 -4.84 -13.08 -9.26
CA VAL A 391 -6.09 -12.90 -8.50
C VAL A 391 -6.06 -11.68 -7.58
N VAL A 392 -4.86 -11.21 -7.20
CA VAL A 392 -4.64 -10.07 -6.30
C VAL A 392 -4.56 -8.77 -7.08
N ASN A 393 -3.84 -8.76 -8.19
CA ASN A 393 -3.58 -7.57 -8.99
C ASN A 393 -4.80 -7.12 -9.79
N SER A 394 -4.86 -5.84 -10.09
CA SER A 394 -5.92 -5.21 -10.88
C SER A 394 -5.36 -4.47 -12.10
N ASP A 395 -6.23 -3.85 -12.89
CA ASP A 395 -5.87 -2.96 -14.00
C ASP A 395 -5.54 -1.52 -13.52
N ARG A 396 -5.37 -1.34 -12.22
CA ARG A 396 -5.00 -0.08 -11.56
C ARG A 396 -3.81 -0.29 -10.64
N SER A 397 -3.26 0.82 -10.13
CA SER A 397 -2.14 0.78 -9.20
C SER A 397 -2.45 -0.04 -7.94
N ASP A 398 -1.69 -1.12 -7.74
CA ASP A 398 -1.66 -1.95 -6.54
C ASP A 398 -0.26 -1.85 -5.92
N THR A 399 -0.16 -1.24 -4.70
CA THR A 399 1.13 -0.86 -4.12
C THR A 399 1.05 -0.70 -2.60
N TYR A 400 2.16 -0.33 -1.95
CA TYR A 400 2.25 -0.08 -0.50
C TYR A 400 1.63 -1.20 0.33
N HIS A 401 2.28 -2.33 0.34
CA HIS A 401 1.84 -3.51 1.08
C HIS A 401 2.55 -3.64 2.43
N SER A 402 1.89 -4.34 3.36
CA SER A 402 2.47 -4.82 4.61
C SER A 402 1.92 -6.20 4.99
N TRP A 403 2.67 -6.92 5.82
CA TRP A 403 2.36 -8.27 6.27
C TRP A 403 1.71 -8.27 7.66
N SER A 404 0.84 -9.25 7.91
CA SER A 404 0.46 -9.63 9.27
C SER A 404 1.62 -10.34 9.99
N SER A 405 1.62 -10.28 11.32
CA SER A 405 2.67 -10.86 12.16
C SER A 405 2.83 -12.37 12.00
N ASP A 406 1.77 -13.08 11.59
CA ASP A 406 1.76 -14.51 11.31
C ASP A 406 2.12 -14.87 9.86
N SER A 407 2.33 -13.85 9.00
CA SER A 407 2.65 -14.02 7.57
C SER A 407 1.55 -14.73 6.74
N ARG A 408 0.30 -14.74 7.24
CA ARG A 408 -0.85 -15.35 6.56
C ARG A 408 -1.74 -14.34 5.85
N TRP A 409 -1.60 -13.07 6.20
CA TRP A 409 -2.34 -11.97 5.60
C TRP A 409 -1.40 -10.88 5.16
N PHE A 410 -1.81 -10.19 4.13
CA PHE A 410 -1.20 -8.92 3.78
C PHE A 410 -2.26 -7.90 3.40
N VAL A 411 -1.94 -6.63 3.61
CA VAL A 411 -2.75 -5.50 3.19
C VAL A 411 -1.97 -4.67 2.17
N PHE A 412 -2.67 -4.06 1.24
CA PHE A 412 -2.06 -3.18 0.24
C PHE A 412 -3.01 -2.06 -0.18
N ALA A 413 -2.45 -0.96 -0.68
CA ALA A 413 -3.23 0.13 -1.23
C ALA A 413 -3.55 -0.13 -2.70
N SER A 414 -4.83 -0.17 -3.06
CA SER A 414 -5.30 -0.36 -4.43
C SER A 414 -6.17 0.80 -4.89
N LYS A 415 -6.01 1.20 -6.14
CA LYS A 415 -6.87 2.18 -6.82
C LYS A 415 -7.89 1.53 -7.76
N ARG A 416 -8.16 0.23 -7.61
CA ARG A 416 -9.03 -0.56 -8.49
C ARG A 416 -10.46 -0.06 -8.62
N GLY A 417 -10.96 0.73 -7.64
CA GLY A 417 -12.32 1.27 -7.67
C GLY A 417 -12.50 2.36 -8.73
N ASP A 418 -11.70 3.40 -8.67
CA ASP A 418 -11.89 4.62 -9.49
C ASP A 418 -10.60 5.15 -10.14
N GLY A 419 -9.47 4.51 -9.89
CA GLY A 419 -8.14 4.92 -10.36
C GLY A 419 -7.56 6.16 -9.66
N LYS A 420 -8.25 6.72 -8.66
CA LYS A 420 -7.89 7.98 -7.99
C LYS A 420 -7.49 7.79 -6.54
N TYR A 421 -8.37 7.13 -5.76
CA TYR A 421 -8.22 7.00 -4.32
C TYR A 421 -7.70 5.61 -3.96
N GLY A 422 -6.56 5.56 -3.27
CA GLY A 422 -6.06 4.32 -2.69
C GLY A 422 -6.95 3.85 -1.55
N ARG A 423 -7.34 2.56 -1.57
CA ARG A 423 -8.12 1.90 -0.52
C ARG A 423 -7.34 0.70 0.01
N PRO A 424 -7.43 0.36 1.30
CA PRO A 424 -6.74 -0.82 1.86
C PRO A 424 -7.50 -2.09 1.47
N TYR A 425 -6.82 -2.99 0.78
CA TYR A 425 -7.31 -4.31 0.41
C TYR A 425 -6.51 -5.40 1.13
N PHE A 426 -7.18 -6.45 1.57
CA PHE A 426 -6.58 -7.58 2.26
C PHE A 426 -6.64 -8.82 1.40
N SER A 427 -5.60 -9.64 1.45
CA SER A 427 -5.60 -10.97 0.86
C SER A 427 -4.95 -11.98 1.80
N HIS A 428 -5.45 -13.20 1.77
CA HIS A 428 -4.87 -14.34 2.48
C HIS A 428 -3.80 -15.02 1.63
N VAL A 429 -2.77 -15.53 2.27
CA VAL A 429 -1.74 -16.37 1.65
C VAL A 429 -1.55 -17.64 2.47
N ASP A 430 -1.65 -18.80 1.82
CA ASP A 430 -1.42 -20.09 2.48
C ASP A 430 0.09 -20.42 2.59
N GLU A 431 0.38 -21.56 3.24
CA GLU A 431 1.76 -22.03 3.41
C GLU A 431 2.52 -22.29 2.09
N ASN A 432 1.80 -22.49 1.01
CA ASN A 432 2.37 -22.78 -0.30
C ASN A 432 2.47 -21.52 -1.18
N GLY A 433 2.07 -20.34 -0.66
CA GLY A 433 2.06 -19.08 -1.39
C GLY A 433 0.82 -18.88 -2.25
N ARG A 434 -0.24 -19.70 -2.09
CA ARG A 434 -1.49 -19.46 -2.80
C ARG A 434 -2.19 -18.27 -2.17
N VAL A 435 -2.48 -17.26 -3.00
CA VAL A 435 -3.18 -16.04 -2.60
C VAL A 435 -4.65 -16.08 -2.98
N THR A 436 -5.48 -15.31 -2.28
CA THR A 436 -6.94 -15.26 -2.50
C THR A 436 -7.38 -13.93 -3.08
N LYS A 437 -8.62 -13.89 -3.64
CA LYS A 437 -9.25 -12.66 -4.08
C LYS A 437 -9.24 -11.63 -2.96
N PRO A 438 -8.73 -10.41 -3.18
CA PRO A 438 -8.67 -9.40 -2.13
C PRO A 438 -10.04 -8.77 -1.88
N PHE A 439 -10.25 -8.33 -0.63
CA PHE A 439 -11.41 -7.55 -0.21
C PHE A 439 -10.97 -6.24 0.44
N VAL A 440 -11.77 -5.18 0.27
CA VAL A 440 -11.47 -3.87 0.86
C VAL A 440 -11.82 -3.85 2.34
N LEU A 441 -11.11 -3.02 3.14
CA LEU A 441 -11.37 -2.80 4.56
C LEU A 441 -12.86 -2.51 4.80
N PRO A 442 -13.56 -3.35 5.59
CA PRO A 442 -14.98 -3.15 5.87
C PRO A 442 -15.26 -1.84 6.61
N GLN A 443 -16.36 -1.18 6.26
CA GLN A 443 -16.80 0.07 6.85
C GLN A 443 -18.18 -0.08 7.51
N GLU A 444 -18.43 0.71 8.55
CA GLU A 444 -19.74 0.75 9.22
C GLU A 444 -20.82 1.23 8.25
N ASP A 445 -20.54 2.34 7.56
CA ASP A 445 -21.35 2.86 6.47
C ASP A 445 -20.92 2.20 5.14
N PRO A 446 -21.78 1.43 4.47
CA PRO A 446 -21.45 0.78 3.20
C PRO A 446 -21.21 1.76 2.04
N TRP A 447 -21.60 3.04 2.18
CA TRP A 447 -21.41 4.10 1.18
C TRP A 447 -20.10 4.89 1.36
N LEU A 448 -19.39 4.69 2.47
CA LEU A 448 -18.24 5.52 2.84
C LEU A 448 -17.23 5.70 1.69
N TYR A 449 -16.93 4.66 0.92
CA TYR A 449 -15.93 4.75 -0.14
C TYR A 449 -16.40 5.54 -1.37
N GLU A 450 -17.71 5.69 -1.60
CA GLU A 450 -18.25 6.53 -2.66
C GLU A 450 -18.16 8.02 -2.28
N ASP A 451 -18.32 8.34 -1.00
CA ASP A 451 -18.32 9.72 -0.48
C ASP A 451 -16.93 10.21 -0.04
N CYS A 452 -16.01 9.30 0.28
CA CYS A 452 -14.69 9.65 0.80
C CYS A 452 -13.72 10.06 -0.31
N LEU A 453 -13.40 11.35 -0.39
CA LEU A 453 -12.48 11.93 -1.37
C LEU A 453 -11.01 11.95 -0.90
N ARG A 454 -10.62 11.11 0.06
CA ARG A 454 -9.25 10.96 0.54
C ARG A 454 -8.73 9.54 0.35
N SER A 455 -7.43 9.40 0.18
CA SER A 455 -6.74 8.10 0.08
C SER A 455 -6.31 7.60 1.45
N PHE A 456 -6.44 6.30 1.66
CA PHE A 456 -5.88 5.53 2.77
C PHE A 456 -4.50 5.04 2.33
N ASN A 457 -3.48 5.84 2.59
CA ASN A 457 -2.15 5.64 2.01
C ASN A 457 -1.22 4.89 2.96
N ILE A 458 -0.43 3.97 2.41
CA ILE A 458 0.55 3.14 3.14
C ILE A 458 -0.16 2.36 4.29
N PRO A 459 -1.09 1.44 3.96
CA PRO A 459 -1.71 0.64 5.00
C PRO A 459 -0.68 -0.29 5.65
N ASP A 460 -0.62 -0.31 6.99
CA ASP A 460 0.36 -1.10 7.74
C ASP A 460 -0.31 -1.80 8.92
N LEU A 461 -0.20 -3.13 8.98
CA LEU A 461 -0.80 -3.97 10.02
C LEU A 461 -0.01 -3.89 11.32
N SER A 462 -0.73 -4.02 12.46
CA SER A 462 -0.10 -4.17 13.77
C SER A 462 -0.88 -5.10 14.70
N ASN A 463 -0.12 -5.82 15.53
CA ASN A 463 -0.63 -6.83 16.47
C ASN A 463 -1.32 -6.25 17.71
N GLY A 464 -1.42 -4.93 17.80
CA GLY A 464 -2.09 -4.21 18.87
C GLY A 464 -2.15 -2.72 18.59
N PRO A 465 -2.82 -1.94 19.46
CA PRO A 465 -2.84 -0.49 19.33
C PRO A 465 -1.51 0.11 19.78
N VAL A 466 -1.11 1.23 19.13
CA VAL A 466 0.00 2.02 19.66
C VAL A 466 -0.40 2.71 20.96
N ASN A 467 0.60 2.99 21.82
CA ASN A 467 0.39 3.58 23.15
C ASN A 467 0.45 5.11 23.18
N PHE A 468 0.34 5.77 22.05
CA PHE A 468 0.34 7.22 21.89
C PHE A 468 -0.85 7.67 21.04
N ASP A 469 -1.16 8.95 21.07
CA ASP A 469 -2.23 9.59 20.33
C ASP A 469 -1.79 10.94 19.73
N ALA A 470 -2.66 11.57 18.96
CA ALA A 470 -2.38 12.84 18.30
C ALA A 470 -2.06 13.98 19.27
N GLU A 471 -2.65 14.00 20.47
CA GLU A 471 -2.40 15.03 21.48
C GLU A 471 -1.01 14.90 22.09
N SER A 472 -0.64 13.68 22.52
CA SER A 472 0.69 13.39 23.09
C SER A 472 1.81 13.65 22.09
N ILE A 473 1.62 13.27 20.82
CA ILE A 473 2.57 13.58 19.75
C ILE A 473 2.65 15.08 19.50
N GLY A 474 1.52 15.79 19.48
CA GLY A 474 1.49 17.24 19.35
C GLY A 474 2.23 17.96 20.48
N GLN A 475 2.08 17.47 21.71
CA GLN A 475 2.85 17.97 22.86
C GLN A 475 4.36 17.75 22.65
N MET A 476 4.77 16.56 22.24
CA MET A 476 6.18 16.26 21.95
C MET A 476 6.74 17.13 20.81
N VAL A 477 5.95 17.43 19.78
CA VAL A 477 6.34 18.35 18.70
C VAL A 477 6.68 19.73 19.25
N ARG A 478 5.90 20.24 20.18
CA ARG A 478 6.07 21.58 20.76
C ARG A 478 7.14 21.69 21.84
N GLU A 479 7.27 20.67 22.69
CA GLU A 479 7.97 20.77 23.98
C GLU A 479 9.25 19.93 24.04
N VAL A 480 9.38 18.87 23.23
CA VAL A 480 10.52 17.96 23.29
C VAL A 480 11.55 18.31 22.23
N GLU A 481 12.79 18.53 22.64
CA GLU A 481 13.92 18.63 21.70
C GLU A 481 14.25 17.24 21.14
N ALA A 482 14.44 17.14 19.83
CA ALA A 482 14.78 15.88 19.19
C ALA A 482 16.20 15.45 19.54
N ALA A 483 16.40 14.19 19.93
CA ALA A 483 17.71 13.61 20.17
C ALA A 483 18.54 13.64 18.87
N ARG A 484 19.73 14.27 18.94
CA ARG A 484 20.64 14.41 17.79
C ARG A 484 21.46 13.15 17.58
N PHE A 485 21.70 12.84 16.33
CA PHE A 485 22.53 11.74 15.89
C PHE A 485 23.82 12.28 15.26
N ALA A 486 24.95 11.60 15.54
CA ALA A 486 26.24 11.91 14.94
C ALA A 486 26.55 10.95 13.79
N VAL A 487 27.01 11.47 12.64
CA VAL A 487 27.51 10.64 11.53
C VAL A 487 28.90 10.11 11.87
N LYS A 488 29.14 8.82 11.66
CA LYS A 488 30.38 8.10 11.94
C LYS A 488 30.96 7.49 10.67
#